data_e010dc634aabb5544eecb335813827a1
#
_entry.id   e010dc634aabb5544eecb335813827a1
#
_cell.length_a   1.000
_cell.length_b   1.000
_cell.length_c   1.000
_cell.angle_alpha   90.00
_cell.angle_beta   90.00
_cell.angle_gamma   90.00
#
_symmetry.space_group_name_H-M   'P 1'
#
loop_
_entity.id
_entity.type
_entity.pdbx_description
1 polymer ?
#
loop_
_entity_poly.entity_id
_entity_poly.type
_entity_poly.pdbx_seq_one_letter_code
_entity_poly.pdbx_strand_id
1 'polypeptide(L)'
;MALILSAVLLASCVTTILIAASKDWSNPELGSLSQYYETGTNADPGRISTVKEDSGGTSYGIYMFVEKTVKSFMDWLCEQPSGTTYRAIGDKLYNAYAYNTSGQYYPGFGSNFKNIWQEIGRNNRTEFAQAQKDFWESTQYTQLIANVKSLFPGFDMSNYSIALQNVFWSRSVHHGVGVTSGAVKSSDGKSGATGVIYRAFNS
;
A
#
# COMPACT_ATOMS: atom_id res chain seq x y z
N MET A 1 36.79 -19.68 -0.63
CA MET A 1 35.92 -18.65 0.02
C MET A 1 34.60 -18.41 -0.69
N ALA A 2 34.49 -18.59 -2.00
CA ALA A 2 33.23 -18.37 -2.76
C ALA A 2 32.07 -19.32 -2.41
N LEU A 3 32.36 -20.58 -2.08
CA LEU A 3 31.37 -21.61 -1.75
C LEU A 3 30.65 -21.38 -0.42
N ILE A 4 31.32 -20.74 0.55
CA ILE A 4 30.72 -20.45 1.87
C ILE A 4 29.72 -19.28 1.79
N LEU A 5 30.00 -18.29 0.92
CA LEU A 5 29.12 -17.15 0.70
C LEU A 5 27.79 -17.56 0.02
N SER A 6 27.85 -18.50 -0.92
CA SER A 6 26.66 -19.04 -1.60
C SER A 6 25.76 -19.84 -0.67
N ALA A 7 26.34 -20.57 0.29
CA ALA A 7 25.58 -21.34 1.29
C ALA A 7 24.85 -20.42 2.29
N VAL A 8 25.46 -19.29 2.67
CA VAL A 8 24.85 -18.31 3.58
C VAL A 8 23.69 -17.56 2.92
N LEU A 9 23.83 -17.22 1.63
CA LEU A 9 22.74 -16.57 0.87
C LEU A 9 21.56 -17.50 0.64
N LEU A 10 21.82 -18.79 0.37
CA LEU A 10 20.76 -19.80 0.23
C LEU A 10 20.07 -20.08 1.59
N ALA A 11 20.82 -20.14 2.68
CA ALA A 11 20.25 -20.32 4.01
C ALA A 11 19.39 -19.13 4.44
N SER A 12 19.80 -17.88 4.13
CA SER A 12 19.01 -16.68 4.40
C SER A 12 17.72 -16.65 3.59
N CYS A 13 17.76 -17.05 2.32
CA CYS A 13 16.58 -17.11 1.46
C CYS A 13 15.58 -18.20 1.93
N VAL A 14 16.11 -19.36 2.34
CA VAL A 14 15.30 -20.47 2.87
C VAL A 14 14.68 -20.11 4.22
N THR A 15 15.38 -19.39 5.07
CA THR A 15 14.85 -18.95 6.38
C THR A 15 13.72 -17.94 6.21
N THR A 16 13.83 -17.03 5.24
CA THR A 16 12.76 -16.07 4.92
C THR A 16 11.53 -16.77 4.35
N ILE A 17 11.72 -17.80 3.51
CA ILE A 17 10.63 -18.62 2.98
C ILE A 17 9.95 -19.44 4.08
N LEU A 18 10.71 -19.98 5.05
CA LEU A 18 10.17 -20.73 6.19
C LEU A 18 9.37 -19.87 7.18
N ILE A 19 9.75 -18.60 7.38
CA ILE A 19 8.96 -17.66 8.20
C ILE A 19 7.64 -17.29 7.50
N ALA A 20 7.66 -17.11 6.17
CA ALA A 20 6.46 -16.93 5.38
C ALA A 20 5.56 -18.19 5.35
N ALA A 21 6.14 -19.39 5.46
CA ALA A 21 5.41 -20.66 5.52
C ALA A 21 4.65 -20.88 6.85
N SER A 22 4.88 -20.07 7.88
CA SER A 22 4.13 -20.15 9.15
C SER A 22 2.72 -19.52 9.07
N LYS A 23 2.45 -18.69 8.06
CA LYS A 23 1.10 -18.17 7.79
C LYS A 23 0.36 -19.15 6.89
N ASP A 24 -0.88 -19.45 7.23
CA ASP A 24 -1.78 -20.19 6.34
C ASP A 24 -2.08 -19.35 5.10
N TRP A 25 -1.47 -19.72 3.99
CA TRP A 25 -1.67 -19.13 2.68
C TRP A 25 -2.62 -19.96 1.80
N SER A 26 -3.34 -20.92 2.37
CA SER A 26 -4.24 -21.81 1.62
C SER A 26 -5.40 -21.06 0.96
N ASN A 27 -5.80 -19.92 1.55
CA ASN A 27 -6.80 -19.02 0.99
C ASN A 27 -6.48 -17.55 1.28
N PRO A 28 -5.44 -16.99 0.66
CA PRO A 28 -5.05 -15.62 0.92
C PRO A 28 -6.06 -14.65 0.30
N GLU A 29 -6.51 -13.69 1.09
CA GLU A 29 -7.28 -12.56 0.57
C GLU A 29 -6.40 -11.60 -0.24
N LEU A 30 -7.01 -10.88 -1.18
CA LEU A 30 -6.33 -9.82 -1.93
C LEU A 30 -5.81 -8.74 -0.97
N GLY A 31 -4.55 -8.35 -1.14
CA GLY A 31 -3.87 -7.38 -0.29
C GLY A 31 -3.22 -7.96 0.98
N SER A 32 -3.52 -9.23 1.32
CA SER A 32 -3.02 -9.86 2.56
C SER A 32 -1.49 -10.02 2.60
N LEU A 33 -0.84 -10.18 1.45
CA LEU A 33 0.61 -10.26 1.35
C LEU A 33 1.27 -8.95 1.80
N SER A 34 0.84 -7.81 1.25
CA SER A 34 1.35 -6.50 1.65
C SER A 34 1.09 -6.21 3.11
N GLN A 35 -0.15 -6.44 3.55
CA GLN A 35 -0.52 -6.26 4.95
C GLN A 35 0.41 -7.03 5.88
N TYR A 36 0.74 -8.29 5.56
CA TYR A 36 1.63 -9.11 6.38
C TYR A 36 3.06 -8.55 6.44
N TYR A 37 3.62 -8.13 5.31
CA TYR A 37 4.98 -7.59 5.27
C TYR A 37 5.10 -6.18 5.85
N GLU A 38 4.06 -5.35 5.71
CA GLU A 38 4.08 -3.98 6.23
C GLU A 38 3.78 -3.92 7.75
N THR A 39 2.87 -4.76 8.24
CA THR A 39 2.36 -4.63 9.61
C THR A 39 2.38 -5.92 10.44
N GLY A 40 2.82 -7.03 9.84
CA GLY A 40 2.84 -8.34 10.46
C GLY A 40 1.44 -8.96 10.60
N THR A 41 1.32 -9.95 11.50
CA THR A 41 0.05 -10.66 11.72
C THR A 41 -1.03 -9.80 12.38
N ASN A 42 -0.66 -8.67 12.98
CA ASN A 42 -1.53 -7.81 13.78
C ASN A 42 -1.95 -6.55 13.01
N ALA A 43 -2.39 -6.69 11.77
CA ALA A 43 -2.81 -5.57 10.92
C ALA A 43 -3.60 -4.51 11.69
N ASP A 44 -2.88 -3.51 12.22
CA ASP A 44 -3.48 -2.41 12.97
C ASP A 44 -3.76 -1.23 12.05
N PRO A 45 -5.03 -0.93 11.73
CA PRO A 45 -5.37 0.20 10.87
C PRO A 45 -5.07 1.56 11.53
N GLY A 46 -4.93 1.58 12.86
CA GLY A 46 -4.52 2.75 13.62
C GLY A 46 -3.01 2.94 13.73
N ARG A 47 -2.19 2.03 13.15
CA ARG A 47 -0.73 2.11 13.22
C ARG A 47 -0.22 3.41 12.64
N ILE A 48 0.78 3.98 13.33
CA ILE A 48 1.58 5.12 12.87
C ILE A 48 3.05 4.76 13.07
N SER A 49 3.84 4.90 12.03
CA SER A 49 5.29 4.71 12.07
C SER A 49 5.98 6.00 11.68
N THR A 50 6.91 6.45 12.50
CA THR A 50 7.75 7.61 12.22
C THR A 50 9.19 7.14 12.25
N VAL A 51 9.77 6.95 11.07
CA VAL A 51 11.20 6.62 10.94
C VAL A 51 11.93 7.93 10.69
N LYS A 52 12.80 8.32 11.62
CA LYS A 52 13.50 9.62 11.56
C LYS A 52 14.48 9.74 10.38
N GLU A 53 14.90 8.62 9.81
CA GLU A 53 15.92 8.53 8.77
C GLU A 53 15.35 8.20 7.39
N ASP A 54 14.04 7.97 7.30
CA ASP A 54 13.38 7.63 6.04
C ASP A 54 12.86 8.90 5.35
N SER A 55 13.21 9.07 4.09
CA SER A 55 12.71 10.18 3.26
C SER A 55 11.19 10.20 3.09
N GLY A 56 10.49 9.12 3.49
CA GLY A 56 9.04 8.98 3.45
C GLY A 56 8.29 9.66 4.60
N GLY A 57 8.97 10.07 5.68
CA GLY A 57 8.35 10.73 6.83
C GLY A 57 7.51 9.80 7.68
N THR A 58 6.30 10.24 8.07
CA THR A 58 5.35 9.44 8.85
C THR A 58 4.47 8.59 7.95
N SER A 59 4.34 7.31 8.29
CA SER A 59 3.49 6.35 7.57
C SER A 59 2.32 5.87 8.45
N TYR A 60 1.19 5.55 7.83
CA TYR A 60 -0.09 5.32 8.48
C TYR A 60 -0.78 4.04 8.00
N GLY A 61 -1.41 3.32 8.92
CA GLY A 61 -2.31 2.21 8.60
C GLY A 61 -1.63 0.92 8.16
N ILE A 62 -2.47 0.01 7.65
CA ILE A 62 -2.06 -1.38 7.32
C ILE A 62 -1.20 -1.49 6.06
N TYR A 63 -1.22 -0.47 5.19
CA TYR A 63 -0.41 -0.40 3.96
C TYR A 63 0.64 0.71 4.02
N MET A 64 0.95 1.22 5.21
CA MET A 64 1.99 2.23 5.44
C MET A 64 1.84 3.46 4.52
N PHE A 65 0.64 4.02 4.46
CA PHE A 65 0.35 5.22 3.67
C PHE A 65 1.26 6.38 4.05
N VAL A 66 2.03 6.89 3.11
CA VAL A 66 2.77 8.15 3.28
C VAL A 66 1.82 9.35 3.21
N GLU A 67 2.26 10.52 3.64
CA GLU A 67 1.42 11.72 3.77
C GLU A 67 0.57 12.03 2.52
N LYS A 68 1.16 11.94 1.33
CA LYS A 68 0.42 12.15 0.08
C LYS A 68 -0.71 11.13 -0.10
N THR A 69 -0.47 9.87 0.22
CA THR A 69 -1.47 8.80 0.13
C THR A 69 -2.55 8.96 1.19
N VAL A 70 -2.18 9.38 2.41
CA VAL A 70 -3.15 9.72 3.47
C VAL A 70 -4.10 10.82 3.02
N LYS A 71 -3.57 11.88 2.37
CA LYS A 71 -4.43 12.96 1.84
C LYS A 71 -5.42 12.43 0.79
N SER A 72 -4.95 11.62 -0.16
CA SER A 72 -5.83 11.01 -1.17
C SER A 72 -6.86 10.06 -0.54
N PHE A 73 -6.47 9.32 0.50
CA PHE A 73 -7.38 8.47 1.25
C PHE A 73 -8.49 9.26 1.97
N MET A 74 -8.13 10.38 2.59
CA MET A 74 -9.12 11.27 3.23
C MET A 74 -10.09 11.85 2.19
N ASP A 75 -9.58 12.29 1.04
CA ASP A 75 -10.41 12.79 -0.06
C ASP A 75 -11.40 11.71 -0.52
N TRP A 76 -10.92 10.50 -0.76
CA TRP A 76 -11.74 9.36 -1.15
C TRP A 76 -12.81 9.01 -0.09
N LEU A 77 -12.48 9.04 1.19
CA LEU A 77 -13.44 8.84 2.27
C LEU A 77 -14.54 9.90 2.26
N CYS A 78 -14.18 11.17 1.99
CA CYS A 78 -15.13 12.28 1.92
C CYS A 78 -16.01 12.27 0.65
N GLU A 79 -15.65 11.49 -0.36
CA GLU A 79 -16.47 11.24 -1.56
C GLU A 79 -17.52 10.14 -1.33
N GLN A 80 -17.39 9.36 -0.24
CA GLN A 80 -18.35 8.30 0.05
C GLN A 80 -19.74 8.88 0.40
N PRO A 81 -20.82 8.10 0.20
CA PRO A 81 -22.17 8.58 0.45
C PRO A 81 -22.36 9.10 1.87
N SER A 82 -23.10 10.18 2.00
CA SER A 82 -23.45 10.77 3.30
C SER A 82 -24.15 9.75 4.19
N GLY A 83 -23.79 9.74 5.49
CA GLY A 83 -24.34 8.79 6.46
C GLY A 83 -23.63 7.42 6.51
N THR A 84 -22.65 7.17 5.65
CA THR A 84 -21.82 5.96 5.74
C THR A 84 -20.72 6.10 6.80
N THR A 85 -20.27 4.97 7.35
CA THR A 85 -19.13 4.91 8.28
C THR A 85 -17.86 5.49 7.65
N TYR A 86 -17.60 5.20 6.38
CA TYR A 86 -16.45 5.73 5.65
C TYR A 86 -16.47 7.26 5.59
N ARG A 87 -17.62 7.84 5.26
CA ARG A 87 -17.78 9.29 5.24
C ARG A 87 -17.56 9.91 6.62
N ALA A 88 -18.12 9.32 7.67
CA ALA A 88 -17.93 9.78 9.04
C ALA A 88 -16.47 9.71 9.50
N ILE A 89 -15.72 8.68 9.08
CA ILE A 89 -14.27 8.57 9.30
C ILE A 89 -13.54 9.70 8.56
N GLY A 90 -13.87 9.93 7.30
CA GLY A 90 -13.29 10.99 6.49
C GLY A 90 -13.48 12.37 7.12
N ASP A 91 -14.70 12.70 7.53
CA ASP A 91 -15.04 13.97 8.18
C ASP A 91 -14.25 14.17 9.49
N LYS A 92 -14.08 13.11 10.31
CA LYS A 92 -13.27 13.17 11.54
C LYS A 92 -11.80 13.45 11.23
N LEU A 93 -11.21 12.77 10.25
CA LEU A 93 -9.82 12.96 9.85
C LEU A 93 -9.59 14.35 9.27
N TYR A 94 -10.49 14.82 8.43
CA TYR A 94 -10.43 16.17 7.85
C TYR A 94 -10.48 17.28 8.92
N ASN A 95 -11.33 17.12 9.93
CA ASN A 95 -11.44 18.07 11.05
C ASN A 95 -10.20 18.05 11.97
N ALA A 96 -9.45 16.94 11.97
CA ALA A 96 -8.24 16.80 12.77
C ALA A 96 -6.97 17.25 12.03
N TYR A 97 -7.07 17.46 10.73
CA TYR A 97 -6.00 17.81 9.83
C TYR A 97 -5.51 19.24 10.08
N ALA A 98 -4.25 19.38 10.49
CA ALA A 98 -3.72 20.68 10.88
C ALA A 98 -2.93 21.32 9.72
N TYR A 99 -3.24 22.59 9.46
CA TYR A 99 -2.48 23.45 8.57
C TYR A 99 -1.69 24.46 9.42
N ASN A 100 -0.52 24.85 8.95
CA ASN A 100 0.14 26.02 9.49
C ASN A 100 -0.52 27.33 8.98
N THR A 101 -0.12 28.46 9.51
CA THR A 101 -0.66 29.77 9.11
C THR A 101 -0.41 30.14 7.65
N SER A 102 0.48 29.42 6.96
CA SER A 102 0.76 29.57 5.52
C SER A 102 0.03 28.55 4.65
N GLY A 103 -0.91 27.78 5.21
CA GLY A 103 -1.66 26.75 4.49
C GLY A 103 -0.86 25.48 4.16
N GLN A 104 0.34 25.34 4.72
CA GLN A 104 1.16 24.13 4.58
C GLN A 104 0.80 23.12 5.69
N TYR A 105 0.94 21.85 5.37
CA TYR A 105 0.72 20.78 6.34
C TYR A 105 1.86 20.72 7.36
N TYR A 106 1.52 20.44 8.61
CA TYR A 106 2.53 20.01 9.57
C TYR A 106 3.03 18.60 9.20
N PRO A 107 4.32 18.31 9.37
CA PRO A 107 4.85 16.97 9.17
C PRO A 107 4.05 15.94 9.97
N GLY A 108 3.56 14.89 9.28
CA GLY A 108 2.67 13.88 9.86
C GLY A 108 1.33 14.46 10.33
N PHE A 109 0.85 15.56 9.75
CA PHE A 109 -0.45 16.21 10.02
C PHE A 109 -0.69 16.65 11.46
N GLY A 110 0.34 16.66 12.31
CA GLY A 110 0.29 17.08 13.70
C GLY A 110 -0.23 16.01 14.68
N SER A 111 -0.10 16.32 15.97
CA SER A 111 -0.45 15.40 17.05
C SER A 111 -1.94 15.08 17.12
N ASN A 112 -2.81 16.08 16.88
CA ASN A 112 -4.26 15.89 16.91
C ASN A 112 -4.69 14.86 15.84
N PHE A 113 -4.20 14.98 14.62
CA PHE A 113 -4.48 14.03 13.56
C PHE A 113 -4.03 12.60 13.94
N LYS A 114 -2.82 12.46 14.48
CA LYS A 114 -2.31 11.18 14.93
C LYS A 114 -3.19 10.53 16.00
N ASN A 115 -3.64 11.31 16.96
CA ASN A 115 -4.53 10.83 18.01
C ASN A 115 -5.89 10.36 17.45
N ILE A 116 -6.48 11.13 16.54
CA ILE A 116 -7.76 10.76 15.89
C ILE A 116 -7.58 9.52 14.99
N TRP A 117 -6.48 9.41 14.23
CA TRP A 117 -6.19 8.22 13.45
C TRP A 117 -6.15 6.95 14.32
N GLN A 118 -5.43 7.02 15.44
CA GLN A 118 -5.34 5.91 16.39
C GLN A 118 -6.66 5.63 17.10
N GLU A 119 -7.44 6.66 17.43
CA GLU A 119 -8.78 6.52 18.01
C GLU A 119 -9.71 5.77 17.07
N ILE A 120 -9.74 6.14 15.79
CA ILE A 120 -10.53 5.46 14.76
C ILE A 120 -10.07 4.00 14.63
N GLY A 121 -8.74 3.78 14.61
CA GLY A 121 -8.16 2.42 14.56
C GLY A 121 -8.56 1.54 15.73
N ARG A 122 -8.80 2.10 16.91
CA ARG A 122 -9.30 1.37 18.09
C ARG A 122 -10.81 1.15 18.06
N ASN A 123 -11.57 2.20 17.73
CA ASN A 123 -13.03 2.22 17.91
C ASN A 123 -13.80 1.68 16.69
N ASN A 124 -13.20 1.77 15.50
CA ASN A 124 -13.77 1.32 14.22
C ASN A 124 -12.79 0.40 13.46
N ARG A 125 -12.15 -0.52 14.18
CA ARG A 125 -11.02 -1.30 13.67
C ARG A 125 -11.33 -2.02 12.35
N THR A 126 -12.43 -2.72 12.29
CA THR A 126 -12.81 -3.53 11.11
C THR A 126 -13.13 -2.63 9.92
N GLU A 127 -13.97 -1.64 10.12
CA GLU A 127 -14.40 -0.70 9.08
C GLU A 127 -13.23 0.15 8.57
N PHE A 128 -12.33 0.53 9.47
CA PHE A 128 -11.18 1.34 9.10
C PHE A 128 -10.12 0.53 8.34
N ALA A 129 -9.91 -0.74 8.71
CA ALA A 129 -9.08 -1.65 7.94
C ALA A 129 -9.67 -1.91 6.55
N GLN A 130 -10.98 -2.15 6.48
CA GLN A 130 -11.68 -2.35 5.20
C GLN A 130 -11.63 -1.11 4.32
N ALA A 131 -11.83 0.08 4.88
CA ALA A 131 -11.72 1.33 4.13
C ALA A 131 -10.33 1.54 3.51
N GLN A 132 -9.26 1.22 4.25
CA GLN A 132 -7.89 1.29 3.72
C GLN A 132 -7.66 0.29 2.58
N LYS A 133 -8.24 -0.92 2.68
CA LYS A 133 -8.19 -1.93 1.63
C LYS A 133 -8.95 -1.48 0.39
N ASP A 134 -10.20 -1.05 0.54
CA ASP A 134 -11.07 -0.62 -0.56
C ASP A 134 -10.51 0.58 -1.31
N PHE A 135 -9.94 1.53 -0.57
CA PHE A 135 -9.24 2.67 -1.17
C PHE A 135 -8.08 2.20 -2.04
N TRP A 136 -7.22 1.31 -1.51
CA TRP A 136 -6.06 0.82 -2.26
C TRP A 136 -6.48 0.02 -3.49
N GLU A 137 -7.48 -0.83 -3.33
CA GLU A 137 -8.03 -1.66 -4.41
C GLU A 137 -8.58 -0.80 -5.53
N SER A 138 -9.47 0.14 -5.20
CA SER A 138 -10.17 0.96 -6.19
C SER A 138 -9.26 1.99 -6.88
N THR A 139 -8.25 2.51 -6.20
CA THR A 139 -7.42 3.61 -6.74
C THR A 139 -6.07 3.15 -7.27
N GLN A 140 -5.39 2.23 -6.59
CA GLN A 140 -4.02 1.83 -6.93
C GLN A 140 -3.97 0.50 -7.68
N TYR A 141 -4.59 -0.53 -7.12
CA TYR A 141 -4.55 -1.86 -7.73
C TYR A 141 -5.30 -1.90 -9.06
N THR A 142 -6.53 -1.39 -9.09
CA THR A 142 -7.34 -1.32 -10.32
C THR A 142 -6.64 -0.52 -11.42
N GLN A 143 -6.00 0.60 -11.08
CA GLN A 143 -5.23 1.39 -12.04
C GLN A 143 -3.99 0.62 -12.56
N LEU A 144 -3.29 -0.11 -11.68
CA LEU A 144 -2.18 -0.95 -12.09
C LEU A 144 -2.62 -2.02 -13.09
N ILE A 145 -3.73 -2.71 -12.82
CA ILE A 145 -4.27 -3.73 -13.73
C ILE A 145 -4.66 -3.11 -15.07
N ALA A 146 -5.28 -1.94 -15.08
CA ALA A 146 -5.61 -1.21 -16.31
C ALA A 146 -4.35 -0.86 -17.11
N ASN A 147 -3.30 -0.39 -16.46
CA ASN A 147 -2.01 -0.10 -17.11
C ASN A 147 -1.39 -1.35 -17.72
N VAL A 148 -1.37 -2.47 -16.99
CA VAL A 148 -0.82 -3.74 -17.49
C VAL A 148 -1.63 -4.24 -18.67
N LYS A 149 -2.96 -4.19 -18.60
CA LYS A 149 -3.84 -4.57 -19.69
C LYS A 149 -3.61 -3.73 -20.95
N SER A 150 -3.31 -2.45 -20.81
CA SER A 150 -2.99 -1.58 -21.95
C SER A 150 -1.67 -1.94 -22.63
N LEU A 151 -0.72 -2.49 -21.87
CA LEU A 151 0.60 -2.90 -22.39
C LEU A 151 0.60 -4.31 -22.97
N PHE A 152 -0.29 -5.16 -22.48
CA PHE A 152 -0.41 -6.57 -22.88
C PHE A 152 -1.85 -6.87 -23.28
N PRO A 153 -2.23 -6.64 -24.56
CA PRO A 153 -3.56 -6.95 -25.05
C PRO A 153 -3.90 -8.43 -24.80
N GLY A 154 -5.04 -8.69 -24.19
CA GLY A 154 -5.47 -10.02 -23.78
C GLY A 154 -5.09 -10.41 -22.34
N PHE A 155 -4.34 -9.57 -21.61
CA PHE A 155 -4.13 -9.77 -20.19
C PHE A 155 -5.43 -9.61 -19.42
N ASP A 156 -5.77 -10.62 -18.64
CA ASP A 156 -6.91 -10.59 -17.72
C ASP A 156 -6.48 -11.19 -16.37
N MET A 157 -6.44 -10.33 -15.35
CA MET A 157 -5.99 -10.72 -14.01
C MET A 157 -6.88 -11.80 -13.38
N SER A 158 -8.15 -11.90 -13.77
CA SER A 158 -9.05 -12.93 -13.25
C SER A 158 -8.64 -14.36 -13.60
N ASN A 159 -7.82 -14.52 -14.64
CA ASN A 159 -7.26 -15.81 -15.05
C ASN A 159 -6.05 -16.27 -14.22
N TYR A 160 -5.58 -15.42 -13.30
CA TYR A 160 -4.40 -15.72 -12.50
C TYR A 160 -4.74 -16.00 -11.03
N SER A 161 -3.88 -16.80 -10.38
CA SER A 161 -4.07 -17.16 -8.97
C SER A 161 -4.11 -15.92 -8.07
N ILE A 162 -4.81 -16.02 -6.95
CA ILE A 162 -4.84 -14.96 -5.93
C ILE A 162 -3.42 -14.64 -5.40
N ALA A 163 -2.51 -15.60 -5.42
CA ALA A 163 -1.12 -15.39 -5.07
C ALA A 163 -0.44 -14.39 -6.02
N LEU A 164 -0.62 -14.54 -7.34
CA LEU A 164 -0.09 -13.59 -8.32
C LEU A 164 -0.79 -12.22 -8.20
N GLN A 165 -2.09 -12.19 -7.97
CA GLN A 165 -2.82 -10.95 -7.71
C GLN A 165 -2.24 -10.20 -6.50
N ASN A 166 -1.89 -10.91 -5.43
CA ASN A 166 -1.21 -10.35 -4.26
C ASN A 166 0.20 -9.80 -4.57
N VAL A 167 0.94 -10.43 -5.49
CA VAL A 167 2.23 -9.89 -5.96
C VAL A 167 2.03 -8.56 -6.66
N PHE A 168 1.05 -8.43 -7.55
CA PHE A 168 0.72 -7.16 -8.21
C PHE A 168 0.30 -6.09 -7.22
N TRP A 169 -0.55 -6.44 -6.26
CA TRP A 169 -0.93 -5.56 -5.16
C TRP A 169 0.30 -5.06 -4.40
N SER A 170 1.16 -5.97 -3.95
CA SER A 170 2.38 -5.64 -3.22
C SER A 170 3.29 -4.71 -4.03
N ARG A 171 3.41 -4.92 -5.34
CA ARG A 171 4.17 -4.01 -6.20
C ARG A 171 3.57 -2.61 -6.25
N SER A 172 2.25 -2.48 -6.25
CA SER A 172 1.60 -1.16 -6.18
C SER A 172 1.86 -0.45 -4.85
N VAL A 173 1.91 -1.20 -3.74
CA VAL A 173 2.24 -0.64 -2.41
C VAL A 173 3.68 -0.11 -2.37
N HIS A 174 4.65 -0.91 -2.80
CA HIS A 174 6.08 -0.55 -2.69
C HIS A 174 6.55 0.49 -3.72
N HIS A 175 5.98 0.47 -4.91
CA HIS A 175 6.50 1.29 -6.04
C HIS A 175 5.51 2.34 -6.53
N GLY A 176 4.30 2.39 -5.97
CA GLY A 176 3.18 3.11 -6.56
C GLY A 176 2.78 2.49 -7.91
N VAL A 177 1.67 2.92 -8.47
CA VAL A 177 1.16 2.40 -9.75
C VAL A 177 2.15 2.62 -10.89
N GLY A 178 2.73 3.81 -10.95
CA GLY A 178 3.57 4.22 -12.07
C GLY A 178 2.78 4.61 -13.30
N VAL A 179 3.49 4.81 -14.41
CA VAL A 179 2.91 5.25 -15.68
C VAL A 179 3.34 4.36 -16.83
N THR A 180 2.57 4.38 -17.92
CA THR A 180 2.79 3.61 -19.14
C THR A 180 3.56 4.36 -20.21
N SER A 181 3.73 5.69 -20.09
CA SER A 181 4.38 6.53 -21.11
C SER A 181 4.87 7.89 -20.59
N GLY A 182 5.87 8.41 -21.20
CA GLY A 182 6.14 9.82 -21.52
C GLY A 182 6.83 10.69 -20.48
N ALA A 183 6.63 10.56 -19.20
CA ALA A 183 7.17 11.50 -18.21
C ALA A 183 8.29 10.92 -17.33
N VAL A 184 8.79 9.73 -17.65
CA VAL A 184 9.66 8.96 -16.78
C VAL A 184 11.07 8.85 -17.32
N LYS A 185 12.06 8.97 -16.44
CA LYS A 185 13.49 8.82 -16.75
C LYS A 185 13.93 7.37 -17.02
N SER A 186 13.03 6.41 -17.18
CA SER A 186 13.39 5.04 -17.57
C SER A 186 13.47 4.94 -19.09
N SER A 187 14.43 4.17 -19.60
CA SER A 187 14.66 4.02 -21.05
C SER A 187 13.46 3.44 -21.82
N ASP A 188 12.56 2.76 -21.14
CA ASP A 188 11.34 2.16 -21.68
C ASP A 188 10.07 3.04 -21.47
N GLY A 189 10.20 4.22 -20.86
CA GLY A 189 9.10 5.13 -20.57
C GLY A 189 8.11 4.65 -19.53
N LYS A 190 8.43 3.59 -18.76
CA LYS A 190 7.55 2.97 -17.78
C LYS A 190 8.14 3.03 -16.39
N SER A 191 7.33 3.34 -15.36
CA SER A 191 7.77 3.48 -13.98
C SER A 191 6.88 2.74 -12.97
N GLY A 192 7.28 2.79 -11.70
CA GLY A 192 6.53 2.20 -10.60
C GLY A 192 6.28 0.71 -10.81
N ALA A 193 5.20 0.21 -10.25
CA ALA A 193 4.78 -1.19 -10.39
C ALA A 193 4.54 -1.58 -11.85
N THR A 194 3.93 -0.69 -12.64
CA THR A 194 3.72 -0.89 -14.08
C THR A 194 5.03 -1.19 -14.81
N GLY A 195 6.09 -0.42 -14.55
CA GLY A 195 7.39 -0.64 -15.16
C GLY A 195 8.08 -1.92 -14.71
N VAL A 196 7.98 -2.29 -13.43
CA VAL A 196 8.53 -3.54 -12.90
C VAL A 196 7.87 -4.74 -13.58
N ILE A 197 6.54 -4.74 -13.65
CA ILE A 197 5.77 -5.84 -14.25
C ILE A 197 6.05 -5.92 -15.75
N TYR A 198 6.07 -4.80 -16.47
CA TYR A 198 6.39 -4.77 -17.89
C TYR A 198 7.74 -5.43 -18.20
N ARG A 199 8.78 -5.10 -17.43
CA ARG A 199 10.11 -5.71 -17.63
C ARG A 199 10.13 -7.19 -17.31
N ALA A 200 9.40 -7.62 -16.27
CA ALA A 200 9.31 -9.05 -15.91
C ALA A 200 8.61 -9.90 -16.97
N PHE A 201 7.66 -9.34 -17.72
CA PHE A 201 6.96 -10.05 -18.80
C PHE A 201 7.74 -10.04 -20.13
N ASN A 202 8.77 -9.19 -20.27
CA ASN A 202 9.59 -9.09 -21.50
C ASN A 202 11.04 -9.57 -21.29
N SER A 203 11.35 -10.18 -20.16
CA SER A 203 12.63 -10.83 -19.88
C SER A 203 12.59 -12.32 -20.23
#